data_40def0e583eb8ed3772634841aa27336
#
_entry.id   40def0e583eb8ed3772634841aa27336
#
_cell.length_a   1.000
_cell.length_b   1.000
_cell.length_c   1.000
_cell.angle_alpha   90.00
_cell.angle_beta   90.00
_cell.angle_gamma   90.00
#
_symmetry.space_group_name_H-M   'P 1'
#
loop_
_entity.id
_entity.type
_entity.pdbx_description
1 polymer ?
#
loop_
_entity_poly.entity_id
_entity_poly.type
_entity_poly.pdbx_seq_one_letter_code
_entity_poly.pdbx_strand_id
1 'polypeptide(L)'
;DAPFPQANREPERMARLAATGYTELGFDSVMPVFSIIQESSALGCNIQWEQKDNWPTVRMNQPIWKTAQDIEIPRNLLTHPDTSCVLEAIRILRKQYGDEIAIIGKTMGPWSLAYHCFGVEAFLLMSLDDPDQTRRILDILKQVTVDFGVAQIEAGADALTLPDHATGDLVSGEYYERYLRDLHI
;
A
#
# COMPACT_ATOMS: atom_id res chain seq x y z
N ASP A 1 -9.05 22.23 6.21
CA ASP A 1 -7.71 22.09 5.63
C ASP A 1 -7.05 20.81 6.12
N ALA A 2 -6.58 19.94 5.22
CA ALA A 2 -5.92 18.68 5.54
C ALA A 2 -4.66 18.52 4.68
N PRO A 3 -3.62 19.34 4.93
CA PRO A 3 -2.39 19.26 4.17
C PRO A 3 -1.63 17.94 4.46
N PHE A 4 -0.75 17.52 3.55
CA PHE A 4 0.25 16.52 3.88
C PHE A 4 1.31 17.11 4.84
N PRO A 5 1.83 16.35 5.81
CA PRO A 5 1.57 14.95 6.13
C PRO A 5 0.33 14.66 7.00
N GLN A 6 -0.40 15.68 7.50
CA GLN A 6 -1.51 15.48 8.44
C GLN A 6 -2.61 14.58 7.86
N ALA A 7 -2.92 14.74 6.56
CA ALA A 7 -3.89 13.90 5.86
C ALA A 7 -3.54 12.39 5.92
N ASN A 8 -2.26 12.05 6.10
CA ASN A 8 -1.79 10.66 6.20
C ASN A 8 -1.53 10.18 7.62
N ARG A 9 -1.53 11.06 8.62
CA ARG A 9 -1.12 10.74 10.00
C ARG A 9 -2.20 10.99 11.05
N GLU A 10 -3.26 11.67 10.68
CA GLU A 10 -4.39 11.97 11.55
C GLU A 10 -5.65 11.29 10.99
N PRO A 11 -6.15 10.20 11.60
CA PRO A 11 -7.24 9.41 11.02
C PRO A 11 -8.54 10.19 10.85
N GLU A 12 -8.85 11.13 11.75
CA GLU A 12 -10.02 11.99 11.64
C GLU A 12 -9.94 12.93 10.43
N ARG A 13 -8.73 13.44 10.12
CA ARG A 13 -8.52 14.27 8.93
C ARG A 13 -8.57 13.46 7.66
N MET A 14 -7.97 12.26 7.68
CA MET A 14 -8.02 11.32 6.57
C MET A 14 -9.47 10.94 6.25
N ALA A 15 -10.27 10.55 7.25
CA ALA A 15 -11.67 10.20 7.09
C ALA A 15 -12.50 11.36 6.55
N ARG A 16 -12.34 12.57 7.16
CA ARG A 16 -13.06 13.76 6.71
C ARG A 16 -12.71 14.15 5.27
N LEU A 17 -11.43 14.06 4.87
CA LEU A 17 -11.03 14.35 3.51
C LEU A 17 -11.61 13.35 2.51
N ALA A 18 -11.59 12.06 2.85
CA ALA A 18 -12.22 11.03 2.03
C ALA A 18 -13.74 11.25 1.89
N ALA A 19 -14.42 11.61 2.99
CA ALA A 19 -15.86 11.87 2.99
C ALA A 19 -16.28 13.03 2.08
N THR A 20 -15.38 13.97 1.74
CA THR A 20 -15.67 15.09 0.82
C THR A 20 -16.14 14.59 -0.55
N GLY A 21 -15.64 13.44 -1.00
CA GLY A 21 -16.11 12.80 -2.24
C GLY A 21 -17.61 12.51 -2.23
N TYR A 22 -18.14 12.03 -1.11
CA TYR A 22 -19.56 11.78 -0.92
C TYR A 22 -20.32 13.08 -0.62
N THR A 23 -19.90 13.85 0.40
CA THR A 23 -20.69 14.97 0.93
C THR A 23 -20.75 16.19 0.00
N GLU A 24 -19.69 16.43 -0.79
CA GLU A 24 -19.59 17.62 -1.64
C GLU A 24 -19.71 17.29 -3.13
N LEU A 25 -19.25 16.10 -3.55
CA LEU A 25 -19.19 15.73 -4.95
C LEU A 25 -20.24 14.68 -5.36
N GLY A 26 -20.95 14.08 -4.39
CA GLY A 26 -22.02 13.10 -4.64
C GLY A 26 -21.50 11.74 -5.18
N PHE A 27 -20.29 11.33 -4.79
CA PHE A 27 -19.78 10.01 -5.15
C PHE A 27 -20.44 8.91 -4.32
N ASP A 28 -20.64 7.75 -4.90
CA ASP A 28 -21.23 6.58 -4.23
C ASP A 28 -20.20 5.81 -3.36
N SER A 29 -18.92 6.20 -3.43
CA SER A 29 -17.85 5.54 -2.69
C SER A 29 -16.78 6.53 -2.24
N VAL A 30 -16.05 6.15 -1.19
CA VAL A 30 -14.90 6.90 -0.67
C VAL A 30 -13.72 5.98 -0.45
N MET A 31 -12.49 6.51 -0.58
CA MET A 31 -11.26 5.79 -0.33
C MET A 31 -10.32 6.62 0.56
N PRO A 32 -10.13 6.26 1.84
CA PRO A 32 -9.33 7.06 2.78
C PRO A 32 -7.82 6.79 2.69
N VAL A 33 -7.31 6.41 1.52
CA VAL A 33 -5.88 6.11 1.32
C VAL A 33 -5.33 7.01 0.22
N PHE A 34 -4.58 8.04 0.59
CA PHE A 34 -4.11 9.09 -0.31
C PHE A 34 -2.66 8.95 -0.76
N SER A 35 -1.97 7.88 -0.37
CA SER A 35 -0.57 7.64 -0.74
C SER A 35 -0.27 6.15 -0.90
N ILE A 36 0.97 5.85 -1.25
CA ILE A 36 1.46 4.48 -1.49
C ILE A 36 2.52 4.05 -0.47
N ILE A 37 2.57 4.72 0.68
CA ILE A 37 3.70 4.56 1.61
C ILE A 37 3.41 3.68 2.82
N GLN A 38 2.15 3.35 3.08
CA GLN A 38 1.71 2.80 4.36
C GLN A 38 2.47 1.51 4.73
N GLU A 39 2.39 0.52 3.88
CA GLU A 39 3.07 -0.77 4.07
C GLU A 39 4.58 -0.60 4.03
N SER A 40 5.08 0.18 3.07
CA SER A 40 6.52 0.42 2.91
C SER A 40 7.14 1.14 4.10
N SER A 41 6.42 2.11 4.68
CA SER A 41 6.80 2.78 5.92
C SER A 41 6.84 1.81 7.09
N ALA A 42 5.81 0.97 7.22
CA ALA A 42 5.74 -0.05 8.26
C ALA A 42 6.84 -1.12 8.12
N LEU A 43 7.28 -1.41 6.90
CA LEU A 43 8.42 -2.29 6.62
C LEU A 43 9.78 -1.63 6.90
N GLY A 44 9.81 -0.31 7.16
CA GLY A 44 11.04 0.43 7.48
C GLY A 44 11.67 1.16 6.30
N CYS A 45 10.99 1.26 5.15
CA CYS A 45 11.48 2.07 4.04
C CYS A 45 11.60 3.54 4.43
N ASN A 46 12.60 4.21 3.87
CA ASN A 46 12.79 5.64 4.07
C ASN A 46 11.73 6.43 3.29
N ILE A 47 10.86 7.13 4.02
CA ILE A 47 9.79 7.94 3.43
C ILE A 47 10.24 9.38 3.30
N GLN A 48 10.12 9.90 2.10
CA GLN A 48 10.31 11.32 1.82
C GLN A 48 9.00 12.06 2.04
N TRP A 49 8.91 12.77 3.16
CA TRP A 49 7.83 13.69 3.47
C TRP A 49 8.18 15.04 2.88
N GLU A 50 7.57 15.35 1.76
CA GLU A 50 7.77 16.63 1.10
C GLU A 50 6.87 17.74 1.68
N GLN A 51 6.76 18.85 0.96
CA GLN A 51 5.97 20.00 1.40
C GLN A 51 4.47 19.66 1.40
N LYS A 52 3.69 20.47 2.11
CA LYS A 52 2.26 20.26 2.37
C LYS A 52 1.37 19.95 1.14
N ASP A 53 1.86 20.27 -0.04
CA ASP A 53 1.12 20.09 -1.30
C ASP A 53 1.55 18.87 -2.12
N ASN A 54 2.55 18.11 -1.63
CA ASN A 54 3.06 16.89 -2.27
C ASN A 54 2.80 15.66 -1.40
N TRP A 55 2.40 14.58 -2.04
CA TRP A 55 2.25 13.29 -1.33
C TRP A 55 3.61 12.74 -0.90
N PRO A 56 3.64 11.99 0.20
CA PRO A 56 4.86 11.30 0.60
C PRO A 56 5.21 10.21 -0.41
N THR A 57 6.50 10.00 -0.61
CA THR A 57 7.04 8.99 -1.52
C THR A 57 8.07 8.12 -0.83
N VAL A 58 8.29 6.91 -1.35
CA VAL A 58 9.35 6.01 -0.89
C VAL A 58 10.66 6.36 -1.59
N ARG A 59 11.76 6.45 -0.84
CA ARG A 59 13.11 6.64 -1.41
C ARG A 59 13.65 5.31 -1.95
N MET A 60 13.17 4.89 -3.13
CA MET A 60 13.57 3.63 -3.76
C MET A 60 15.07 3.54 -4.12
N ASN A 61 15.80 4.65 -4.11
CA ASN A 61 17.26 4.68 -4.23
C ASN A 61 18.00 4.39 -2.92
N GLN A 62 17.28 4.12 -1.84
CA GLN A 62 17.79 3.71 -0.53
C GLN A 62 17.15 2.40 -0.11
N PRO A 63 17.45 1.28 -0.80
CA PRO A 63 16.86 -0.02 -0.50
C PRO A 63 17.21 -0.46 0.91
N ILE A 64 16.26 -1.13 1.57
CA ILE A 64 16.42 -1.66 2.93
C ILE A 64 16.85 -3.12 2.95
N TRP A 65 16.64 -3.85 1.86
CA TRP A 65 17.02 -5.26 1.68
C TRP A 65 17.77 -5.48 0.37
N LYS A 66 18.56 -6.55 0.33
CA LYS A 66 19.34 -6.97 -0.85
C LYS A 66 18.98 -8.37 -1.32
N THR A 67 18.55 -9.23 -0.40
CA THR A 67 18.22 -10.64 -0.67
C THR A 67 16.94 -11.03 0.07
N ALA A 68 16.33 -12.16 -0.29
CA ALA A 68 15.15 -12.69 0.40
C ALA A 68 15.41 -12.97 1.90
N GLN A 69 16.67 -13.27 2.27
CA GLN A 69 17.06 -13.55 3.65
C GLN A 69 17.07 -12.32 4.54
N ASP A 70 17.17 -11.13 3.93
CA ASP A 70 17.17 -9.86 4.68
C ASP A 70 15.76 -9.42 5.09
N ILE A 71 14.72 -10.07 4.53
CA ILE A 71 13.34 -9.67 4.76
C ILE A 71 12.94 -10.00 6.20
N GLU A 72 12.61 -8.95 6.93
CA GLU A 72 12.02 -9.05 8.26
C GLU A 72 10.70 -8.29 8.30
N ILE A 73 9.59 -9.03 8.46
CA ILE A 73 8.27 -8.42 8.58
C ILE A 73 8.05 -8.01 10.03
N PRO A 74 7.90 -6.70 10.33
CA PRO A 74 7.74 -6.22 11.69
C PRO A 74 6.45 -6.74 12.34
N ARG A 75 6.52 -7.18 13.60
CA ARG A 75 5.34 -7.62 14.36
C ARG A 75 4.29 -6.54 14.55
N ASN A 76 4.69 -5.29 14.48
CA ASN A 76 3.82 -4.12 14.60
C ASN A 76 3.33 -3.59 13.24
N LEU A 77 3.37 -4.37 12.17
CA LEU A 77 2.95 -3.95 10.83
C LEU A 77 1.60 -3.22 10.84
N LEU A 78 0.58 -3.80 11.48
CA LEU A 78 -0.78 -3.25 11.52
C LEU A 78 -0.98 -2.15 12.58
N THR A 79 -0.07 -2.03 13.54
CA THR A 79 -0.10 -1.00 14.59
C THR A 79 0.92 0.12 14.34
N HIS A 80 1.65 0.05 13.24
CA HIS A 80 2.51 1.13 12.79
C HIS A 80 1.68 2.40 12.52
N PRO A 81 2.15 3.62 12.85
CA PRO A 81 1.35 4.85 12.70
C PRO A 81 0.71 5.04 11.32
N ASP A 82 1.43 4.70 10.24
CA ASP A 82 0.93 4.92 8.88
C ASP A 82 -0.12 3.88 8.46
N THR A 83 -0.05 2.64 8.91
CA THR A 83 -1.07 1.60 8.65
C THR A 83 -2.27 1.73 9.58
N SER A 84 -2.04 1.92 10.88
CA SER A 84 -3.12 2.09 11.85
C SER A 84 -3.99 3.32 11.59
N CYS A 85 -3.40 4.39 11.06
CA CYS A 85 -4.14 5.58 10.66
C CYS A 85 -5.22 5.27 9.61
N VAL A 86 -4.90 4.45 8.61
CA VAL A 86 -5.86 4.01 7.58
C VAL A 86 -6.97 3.17 8.20
N LEU A 87 -6.62 2.20 9.05
CA LEU A 87 -7.58 1.32 9.70
C LEU A 87 -8.57 2.12 10.56
N GLU A 88 -8.08 3.11 11.29
CA GLU A 88 -8.93 3.97 12.11
C GLU A 88 -9.79 4.91 11.25
N ALA A 89 -9.25 5.46 10.17
CA ALA A 89 -10.03 6.29 9.24
C ALA A 89 -11.21 5.49 8.61
N ILE A 90 -10.99 4.23 8.25
CA ILE A 90 -12.05 3.33 7.77
C ILE A 90 -13.12 3.13 8.85
N ARG A 91 -12.72 2.85 10.11
CA ARG A 91 -13.68 2.70 11.23
C ARG A 91 -14.50 3.96 11.46
N ILE A 92 -13.88 5.14 11.39
CA ILE A 92 -14.57 6.42 11.51
C ILE A 92 -15.61 6.59 10.40
N LEU A 93 -15.25 6.32 9.15
CA LEU A 93 -16.16 6.42 8.00
C LEU A 93 -17.32 5.43 8.14
N ARG A 94 -17.03 4.16 8.49
CA ARG A 94 -18.08 3.14 8.71
C ARG A 94 -19.02 3.53 9.83
N LYS A 95 -18.50 4.03 10.94
CA LYS A 95 -19.32 4.51 12.07
C LYS A 95 -20.20 5.71 11.68
N GLN A 96 -19.69 6.60 10.84
CA GLN A 96 -20.37 7.84 10.48
C GLN A 96 -21.46 7.63 9.42
N TYR A 97 -21.20 6.80 8.43
CA TYR A 97 -22.07 6.65 7.24
C TYR A 97 -22.77 5.30 7.16
N GLY A 98 -22.41 4.33 8.01
CA GLY A 98 -23.01 3.00 7.98
C GLY A 98 -22.89 2.34 6.59
N ASP A 99 -23.99 1.93 6.03
CA ASP A 99 -24.08 1.30 4.71
C ASP A 99 -24.53 2.27 3.61
N GLU A 100 -24.53 3.57 3.87
CA GLU A 100 -24.95 4.59 2.89
C GLU A 100 -23.96 4.74 1.74
N ILE A 101 -22.64 4.50 2.00
CA ILE A 101 -21.58 4.61 1.01
C ILE A 101 -20.66 3.39 1.03
N ALA A 102 -20.12 3.03 -0.13
CA ALA A 102 -19.05 2.04 -0.20
C ALA A 102 -17.71 2.63 0.25
N ILE A 103 -17.02 1.93 1.15
CA ILE A 103 -15.69 2.30 1.62
C ILE A 103 -14.67 1.39 0.94
N ILE A 104 -13.78 1.98 0.15
CA ILE A 104 -12.76 1.26 -0.61
C ILE A 104 -11.43 1.37 0.12
N GLY A 105 -10.90 0.22 0.53
CA GLY A 105 -9.53 0.12 1.02
C GLY A 105 -8.52 0.01 -0.12
N LYS A 106 -7.22 0.11 0.22
CA LYS A 106 -6.13 -0.09 -0.71
C LYS A 106 -4.98 -0.81 -0.03
N THR A 107 -4.43 -1.82 -0.68
CA THR A 107 -3.20 -2.50 -0.27
C THR A 107 -2.26 -2.62 -1.45
N MET A 108 -0.95 -2.43 -1.23
CA MET A 108 0.04 -2.50 -2.30
C MET A 108 0.30 -3.94 -2.72
N GLY A 109 0.42 -4.15 -4.02
CA GLY A 109 0.84 -5.44 -4.56
C GLY A 109 2.29 -5.78 -4.22
N PRO A 110 2.63 -7.08 -4.15
CA PRO A 110 3.95 -7.54 -3.71
C PRO A 110 5.09 -7.11 -4.65
N TRP A 111 4.83 -6.92 -5.95
CA TRP A 111 5.82 -6.41 -6.90
C TRP A 111 6.19 -4.97 -6.60
N SER A 112 5.20 -4.12 -6.34
CA SER A 112 5.42 -2.73 -5.92
C SER A 112 6.16 -2.63 -4.59
N LEU A 113 5.80 -3.48 -3.61
CA LEU A 113 6.52 -3.56 -2.34
C LEU A 113 7.98 -3.96 -2.55
N ALA A 114 8.26 -4.89 -3.48
CA ALA A 114 9.62 -5.26 -3.82
C ALA A 114 10.40 -4.07 -4.40
N TYR A 115 9.80 -3.27 -5.29
CA TYR A 115 10.43 -2.04 -5.78
C TYR A 115 10.76 -1.06 -4.66
N HIS A 116 9.86 -0.91 -3.69
CA HIS A 116 10.07 -0.02 -2.56
C HIS A 116 11.20 -0.49 -1.65
N CYS A 117 11.31 -1.80 -1.39
CA CYS A 117 12.25 -2.36 -0.42
C CYS A 117 13.62 -2.68 -1.02
N PHE A 118 13.69 -3.09 -2.29
CA PHE A 118 14.92 -3.51 -2.96
C PHE A 118 15.46 -2.48 -3.96
N GLY A 119 14.64 -1.51 -4.36
CA GLY A 119 14.90 -0.60 -5.47
C GLY A 119 14.51 -1.21 -6.81
N VAL A 120 14.03 -0.37 -7.73
CA VAL A 120 13.44 -0.80 -9.01
C VAL A 120 14.47 -1.57 -9.86
N GLU A 121 15.62 -0.95 -10.12
CA GLU A 121 16.66 -1.54 -10.98
C GLU A 121 17.20 -2.87 -10.40
N ALA A 122 17.55 -2.86 -9.11
CA ALA A 122 18.10 -4.05 -8.45
C ALA A 122 17.11 -5.21 -8.45
N PHE A 123 15.82 -4.96 -8.20
CA PHE A 123 14.80 -6.00 -8.22
C PHE A 123 14.51 -6.50 -9.63
N LEU A 124 14.48 -5.63 -10.63
CA LEU A 124 14.32 -6.05 -12.03
C LEU A 124 15.49 -6.92 -12.51
N LEU A 125 16.73 -6.56 -12.21
CA LEU A 125 17.90 -7.38 -12.52
C LEU A 125 17.83 -8.73 -11.80
N MET A 126 17.46 -8.74 -10.52
CA MET A 126 17.26 -9.98 -9.76
C MET A 126 16.20 -10.88 -10.40
N SER A 127 15.10 -10.30 -10.90
CA SER A 127 14.02 -11.07 -11.55
C SER A 127 14.46 -11.75 -12.84
N LEU A 128 15.53 -11.27 -13.48
CA LEU A 128 16.17 -11.91 -14.64
C LEU A 128 17.15 -12.99 -14.20
N ASP A 129 18.01 -12.68 -13.24
CA ASP A 129 19.18 -13.48 -12.89
C ASP A 129 18.86 -14.59 -11.88
N ASP A 130 17.91 -14.37 -10.96
CA ASP A 130 17.54 -15.32 -9.90
C ASP A 130 16.02 -15.41 -9.72
N PRO A 131 15.33 -16.17 -10.59
CA PRO A 131 13.87 -16.34 -10.51
C PRO A 131 13.39 -16.96 -9.20
N ASP A 132 14.16 -17.83 -8.58
CA ASP A 132 13.76 -18.50 -7.34
C ASP A 132 13.81 -17.54 -6.14
N GLN A 133 14.83 -16.70 -6.07
CA GLN A 133 14.89 -15.64 -5.06
C GLN A 133 13.75 -14.64 -5.26
N THR A 134 13.47 -14.26 -6.51
CA THR A 134 12.36 -13.37 -6.84
C THR A 134 11.03 -13.92 -6.35
N ARG A 135 10.71 -15.20 -6.61
CA ARG A 135 9.48 -15.81 -6.11
C ARG A 135 9.40 -15.81 -4.59
N ARG A 136 10.50 -16.16 -3.90
CA ARG A 136 10.54 -16.13 -2.43
C ARG A 136 10.24 -14.72 -1.87
N ILE A 137 10.80 -13.68 -2.47
CA ILE A 137 10.54 -12.29 -2.09
C ILE A 137 9.05 -11.97 -2.25
N LEU A 138 8.48 -12.30 -3.41
CA LEU A 138 7.08 -12.02 -3.70
C LEU A 138 6.13 -12.79 -2.77
N ASP A 139 6.41 -14.06 -2.47
CA ASP A 139 5.63 -14.89 -1.55
C ASP A 139 5.63 -14.31 -0.12
N ILE A 140 6.77 -13.80 0.35
CA ILE A 140 6.87 -13.15 1.66
C ILE A 140 6.09 -11.83 1.65
N LEU A 141 6.28 -10.98 0.63
CA LEU A 141 5.63 -9.68 0.55
C LEU A 141 4.12 -9.78 0.30
N LYS A 142 3.65 -10.85 -0.36
CA LYS A 142 2.22 -11.17 -0.48
C LYS A 142 1.54 -11.23 0.89
N GLN A 143 2.23 -11.75 1.93
CA GLN A 143 1.65 -11.81 3.27
C GLN A 143 1.37 -10.41 3.83
N VAL A 144 2.26 -9.43 3.58
CA VAL A 144 2.03 -8.02 3.97
C VAL A 144 0.78 -7.45 3.30
N THR A 145 0.64 -7.70 1.98
CA THR A 145 -0.52 -7.31 1.19
C THR A 145 -1.81 -7.89 1.76
N VAL A 146 -1.81 -9.19 2.06
CA VAL A 146 -2.97 -9.91 2.60
C VAL A 146 -3.32 -9.43 4.01
N ASP A 147 -2.35 -9.34 4.91
CA ASP A 147 -2.58 -8.96 6.30
C ASP A 147 -3.18 -7.54 6.39
N PHE A 148 -2.64 -6.60 5.63
CA PHE A 148 -3.16 -5.24 5.64
C PHE A 148 -4.51 -5.13 4.91
N GLY A 149 -4.73 -5.92 3.86
CA GLY A 149 -6.02 -6.01 3.18
C GLY A 149 -7.11 -6.55 4.09
N VAL A 150 -6.88 -7.68 4.76
CA VAL A 150 -7.81 -8.29 5.73
C VAL A 150 -8.13 -7.31 6.85
N ALA A 151 -7.13 -6.65 7.41
CA ALA A 151 -7.34 -5.67 8.48
C ALA A 151 -8.21 -4.48 8.04
N GLN A 152 -8.14 -4.06 6.78
CA GLN A 152 -9.02 -3.00 6.24
C GLN A 152 -10.47 -3.48 6.08
N ILE A 153 -10.70 -4.73 5.64
CA ILE A 153 -12.05 -5.33 5.61
C ILE A 153 -12.61 -5.44 7.02
N GLU A 154 -11.82 -5.93 7.99
CA GLU A 154 -12.24 -6.00 9.39
C GLU A 154 -12.51 -4.62 10.00
N ALA A 155 -11.83 -3.58 9.54
CA ALA A 155 -12.09 -2.19 9.93
C ALA A 155 -13.37 -1.63 9.31
N GLY A 156 -13.94 -2.27 8.29
CA GLY A 156 -15.21 -1.92 7.65
C GLY A 156 -15.13 -1.48 6.19
N ALA A 157 -14.04 -1.79 5.46
CA ALA A 157 -14.00 -1.59 4.02
C ALA A 157 -14.88 -2.63 3.31
N ASP A 158 -15.59 -2.20 2.24
CA ASP A 158 -16.47 -3.05 1.42
C ASP A 158 -15.71 -3.72 0.28
N ALA A 159 -14.65 -3.08 -0.19
CA ALA A 159 -13.81 -3.56 -1.29
C ALA A 159 -12.37 -3.12 -1.08
N LEU A 160 -11.44 -3.78 -1.78
CA LEU A 160 -10.04 -3.42 -1.81
C LEU A 160 -9.58 -3.17 -3.24
N THR A 161 -8.73 -2.17 -3.42
CA THR A 161 -7.91 -2.03 -4.62
C THR A 161 -6.50 -2.56 -4.35
N LEU A 162 -5.93 -3.22 -5.36
CA LEU A 162 -4.58 -3.76 -5.32
C LEU A 162 -3.74 -3.12 -6.44
N PRO A 163 -3.22 -1.89 -6.27
CA PRO A 163 -2.28 -1.35 -7.22
C PRO A 163 -0.96 -2.12 -7.17
N ASP A 164 -0.51 -2.55 -8.35
CA ASP A 164 0.81 -3.15 -8.51
C ASP A 164 1.49 -2.61 -9.77
N HIS A 165 2.74 -2.13 -9.65
CA HIS A 165 3.48 -1.48 -10.72
C HIS A 165 4.08 -2.49 -11.71
N ALA A 166 3.23 -3.33 -12.26
CA ALA A 166 3.55 -4.32 -13.28
C ALA A 166 3.11 -3.83 -14.67
N THR A 167 3.52 -2.61 -15.04
CA THR A 167 3.16 -2.01 -16.33
C THR A 167 3.95 -2.63 -17.47
N GLY A 168 3.38 -2.67 -18.66
CA GLY A 168 4.01 -3.25 -19.86
C GLY A 168 5.35 -2.61 -20.26
N ASP A 169 5.66 -1.41 -19.75
CA ASP A 169 6.95 -0.75 -19.95
C ASP A 169 8.08 -1.37 -19.11
N LEU A 170 7.75 -1.98 -17.97
CA LEU A 170 8.69 -2.57 -17.03
C LEU A 170 8.59 -4.09 -16.93
N VAL A 171 7.39 -4.62 -17.13
CA VAL A 171 7.08 -6.05 -16.93
C VAL A 171 6.39 -6.58 -18.18
N SER A 172 7.06 -7.47 -18.91
CA SER A 172 6.44 -8.11 -20.08
C SER A 172 5.28 -9.04 -19.68
N GLY A 173 4.40 -9.38 -20.63
CA GLY A 173 3.32 -10.33 -20.40
C GLY A 173 3.84 -11.69 -19.91
N GLU A 174 5.00 -12.15 -20.41
CA GLU A 174 5.65 -13.40 -19.96
C GLU A 174 6.06 -13.30 -18.47
N TYR A 175 6.58 -12.15 -18.04
CA TYR A 175 6.95 -11.89 -16.64
C TYR A 175 5.72 -11.84 -15.74
N TYR A 176 4.64 -11.21 -16.20
CA TYR A 176 3.37 -11.21 -15.49
C TYR A 176 2.87 -12.64 -15.25
N GLU A 177 2.81 -13.48 -16.30
CA GLU A 177 2.41 -14.88 -16.18
C GLU A 177 3.33 -15.68 -15.23
N ARG A 178 4.64 -15.39 -15.25
CA ARG A 178 5.63 -16.10 -14.45
C ARG A 178 5.57 -15.77 -12.95
N TYR A 179 5.31 -14.53 -12.59
CA TYR A 179 5.52 -14.02 -11.24
C TYR A 179 4.25 -13.47 -10.57
N LEU A 180 3.32 -12.92 -11.33
CA LEU A 180 2.25 -12.10 -10.77
C LEU A 180 0.87 -12.71 -10.90
N ARG A 181 0.61 -13.44 -11.96
CA ARG A 181 -0.71 -14.00 -12.20
C ARG A 181 -1.28 -14.75 -10.98
N ASP A 182 -0.50 -15.70 -10.44
CA ASP A 182 -0.93 -16.53 -9.31
C ASP A 182 -0.96 -15.76 -7.96
N LEU A 183 -0.39 -14.55 -7.93
CA LEU A 183 -0.47 -13.64 -6.79
C LEU A 183 -1.70 -12.73 -6.83
N HIS A 184 -2.24 -12.49 -8.04
CA HIS A 184 -3.37 -11.59 -8.27
C HIS A 184 -4.72 -12.34 -8.41
N ILE A 185 -4.72 -13.66 -8.45
CA ILE A 185 -5.90 -14.53 -8.51
C ILE A 185 -6.15 -15.18 -7.15
#